data_9ef1a1899bfa069fea244011dc57a1a0
#
_entry.id   9ef1a1899bfa069fea244011dc57a1a0
#
_cell.length_a   1.000
_cell.length_b   1.000
_cell.length_c   1.000
_cell.angle_alpha   90.00
_cell.angle_beta   90.00
_cell.angle_gamma   90.00
#
_symmetry.space_group_name_H-M   'P 1'
#
loop_
_entity.id
_entity.type
_entity.pdbx_description
1 polymer ?
#
loop_
_entity_poly.entity_id
_entity_poly.type
_entity_poly.pdbx_seq_one_letter_code
_entity_poly.pdbx_strand_id
1 'polypeptide(L)' 'MSTVTIQMPESLAQQIREWAAREGVSVDQLLSSAAAEKLSALMTVEHLRERARRAKREDFVRFLDSSPDVPPLANDEL' A
#
# COMPACT_ATOMS: atom_id res chain seq x y z
N MET A 1 -11.34 -18.02 13.39
CA MET A 1 -10.49 -18.07 12.22
C MET A 1 -11.29 -18.30 10.97
N SER A 2 -10.87 -17.70 9.88
CA SER A 2 -11.55 -17.84 8.61
C SER A 2 -10.75 -18.72 7.67
N THR A 3 -11.45 -19.35 6.75
CA THR A 3 -10.81 -20.15 5.72
C THR A 3 -11.06 -19.49 4.37
N VAL A 4 -10.00 -19.33 3.60
CA VAL A 4 -10.09 -18.76 2.26
C VAL A 4 -9.51 -19.78 1.29
N THR A 5 -10.24 -20.01 0.21
CA THR A 5 -9.80 -20.92 -0.83
C THR A 5 -9.40 -20.11 -2.04
N ILE A 6 -8.20 -20.33 -2.53
CA ILE A 6 -7.71 -19.64 -3.71
C ILE A 6 -7.20 -20.64 -4.72
N GLN A 7 -7.23 -20.24 -5.98
CA GLN A 7 -6.66 -21.04 -7.06
C GLN A 7 -5.38 -20.38 -7.53
N MET A 8 -4.38 -21.18 -7.80
CA MET A 8 -3.11 -20.66 -8.26
C MET A 8 -2.47 -21.67 -9.21
N PRO A 9 -1.54 -21.24 -10.05
CA PRO A 9 -0.82 -22.16 -10.90
C PRO A 9 -0.08 -23.22 -10.09
N GLU A 10 0.00 -24.42 -10.63
CA GLU A 10 0.64 -25.52 -9.90
C GLU A 10 2.10 -25.22 -9.61
N SER A 11 2.79 -24.56 -10.55
CA SER A 11 4.19 -24.23 -10.33
C SER A 11 4.38 -23.31 -9.12
N LEU A 12 3.47 -22.35 -8.93
CA LEU A 12 3.52 -21.48 -7.78
C LEU A 12 3.22 -22.25 -6.51
N ALA A 13 2.21 -23.10 -6.55
CA ALA A 13 1.87 -23.90 -5.36
C ALA A 13 3.04 -24.77 -4.95
N GLN A 14 3.74 -25.35 -5.91
CA GLN A 14 4.90 -26.17 -5.64
C GLN A 14 6.01 -25.37 -4.96
N GLN A 15 6.29 -24.19 -5.47
CA GLN A 15 7.31 -23.33 -4.86
C GLN A 15 6.94 -22.93 -3.45
N ILE A 16 5.68 -22.64 -3.24
CA ILE A 16 5.21 -22.28 -1.90
C ILE A 16 5.44 -23.42 -0.92
N ARG A 17 5.10 -24.64 -1.34
CA ARG A 17 5.30 -25.79 -0.47
C ARG A 17 6.78 -26.01 -0.15
N GLU A 18 7.63 -25.82 -1.16
CA GLU A 18 9.07 -26.00 -0.96
C GLU A 18 9.64 -24.96 -0.01
N TRP A 19 9.23 -23.71 -0.18
CA TRP A 19 9.73 -22.65 0.69
C TRP A 19 9.20 -22.79 2.11
N ALA A 20 7.95 -23.19 2.26
CA ALA A 20 7.40 -23.41 3.60
C ALA A 20 8.18 -24.50 4.33
N ALA A 21 8.49 -25.58 3.63
CA ALA A 21 9.29 -26.66 4.22
C ALA A 21 10.67 -26.16 4.61
N ARG A 22 11.28 -25.36 3.75
CA ARG A 22 12.62 -24.82 4.01
C ARG A 22 12.63 -23.92 5.22
N GLU A 23 11.58 -23.11 5.37
CA GLU A 23 11.47 -22.19 6.50
C GLU A 23 10.98 -22.83 7.77
N GLY A 24 10.52 -24.08 7.67
CA GLY A 24 10.01 -24.77 8.84
C GLY A 24 8.64 -24.28 9.28
N VAL A 25 7.84 -23.75 8.36
CA VAL A 25 6.50 -23.27 8.67
C VAL A 25 5.50 -24.02 7.80
N SER A 26 4.22 -23.92 8.16
CA SER A 26 3.18 -24.50 7.32
C SER A 26 2.91 -23.59 6.13
N VAL A 27 2.31 -24.16 5.08
CA VAL A 27 1.88 -23.37 3.93
C VAL A 27 0.90 -22.30 4.38
N ASP A 28 0.00 -22.63 5.30
CA ASP A 28 -0.96 -21.64 5.80
C ASP A 28 -0.25 -20.47 6.46
N GLN A 29 0.76 -20.74 7.27
CA GLN A 29 1.49 -19.69 7.93
C GLN A 29 2.25 -18.82 6.93
N LEU A 30 2.88 -19.44 5.97
CA LEU A 30 3.63 -18.71 4.96
C LEU A 30 2.70 -17.79 4.16
N LEU A 31 1.56 -18.32 3.72
CA LEU A 31 0.64 -17.53 2.92
C LEU A 31 -0.05 -16.44 3.73
N SER A 32 -0.40 -16.76 4.99
CA SER A 32 -0.99 -15.73 5.86
C SER A 32 -0.03 -14.58 6.07
N SER A 33 1.23 -14.90 6.29
CA SER A 33 2.26 -13.88 6.49
C SER A 33 2.45 -13.05 5.23
N ALA A 34 2.52 -13.71 4.08
CA ALA A 34 2.69 -13.01 2.81
C ALA A 34 1.50 -12.09 2.52
N ALA A 35 0.28 -12.58 2.80
CA ALA A 35 -0.91 -11.78 2.58
C ALA A 35 -0.93 -10.57 3.51
N ALA A 36 -0.53 -10.76 4.76
CA ALA A 36 -0.48 -9.65 5.71
C ALA A 36 0.53 -8.61 5.27
N GLU A 37 1.68 -9.05 4.78
CA GLU A 37 2.70 -8.11 4.29
C GLU A 37 2.19 -7.34 3.08
N LYS A 38 1.54 -8.02 2.15
CA LYS A 38 1.03 -7.36 0.96
C LYS A 38 -0.05 -6.36 1.32
N LEU A 39 -0.95 -6.73 2.22
CA LEU A 39 -1.99 -5.81 2.66
C LEU A 39 -1.41 -4.61 3.36
N SER A 40 -0.41 -4.82 4.22
CA SER A 40 0.24 -3.69 4.89
C SER A 40 0.84 -2.72 3.88
N ALA A 41 1.48 -3.25 2.86
CA ALA A 41 2.07 -2.40 1.82
C ALA A 41 1.01 -1.60 1.08
N LEU A 42 -0.10 -2.26 0.73
CA LEU A 42 -1.17 -1.59 0.02
C LEU A 42 -1.82 -0.51 0.88
N MET A 43 -2.04 -0.82 2.15
CA MET A 43 -2.64 0.15 3.07
C MET A 43 -1.72 1.34 3.30
N THR A 44 -0.42 1.10 3.36
CA THR A 44 0.54 2.18 3.51
C THR A 44 0.52 3.10 2.30
N VAL A 45 0.49 2.54 1.10
CA VAL A 45 0.41 3.35 -0.11
C VAL A 45 -0.87 4.17 -0.13
N GLU A 46 -1.98 3.55 0.23
CA GLU A 46 -3.26 4.25 0.27
C GLU A 46 -3.23 5.38 1.29
N HIS A 47 -2.65 5.13 2.44
CA HIS A 47 -2.52 6.14 3.47
C HIS A 47 -1.69 7.33 3.00
N LEU A 48 -0.59 7.05 2.31
CA LEU A 48 0.27 8.10 1.78
C LEU A 48 -0.44 8.91 0.72
N ARG A 49 -1.21 8.26 -0.13
CA ARG A 49 -2.00 8.96 -1.13
C ARG A 49 -3.02 9.89 -0.49
N GLU A 50 -3.65 9.42 0.55
CA GLU A 50 -4.64 10.24 1.24
C GLU A 50 -4.01 11.45 1.88
N ARG A 51 -2.85 11.26 2.50
CA ARG A 51 -2.12 12.38 3.09
C ARG A 51 -1.69 13.38 2.03
N ALA A 52 -1.23 12.91 0.89
CA ALA A 52 -0.81 13.78 -0.19
C ALA A 52 -1.99 14.60 -0.72
N ARG A 53 -3.16 13.96 -0.88
CA ARG A 53 -4.35 14.67 -1.32
C ARG A 53 -4.75 15.75 -0.33
N ARG A 54 -4.65 15.44 0.95
CA ARG A 54 -5.01 16.37 2.00
C ARG A 54 -4.08 17.56 2.01
N ALA A 55 -2.79 17.31 1.88
CA ALA A 55 -1.80 18.39 1.85
C ALA A 55 -2.03 19.32 0.67
N LYS A 56 -2.29 18.77 -0.49
CA LYS A 56 -2.57 19.57 -1.67
C LYS A 56 -3.82 20.42 -1.48
N ARG A 57 -4.83 19.86 -0.88
CA ARG A 57 -6.05 20.58 -0.64
C ARG A 57 -5.84 21.72 0.33
N GLU A 58 -5.08 21.48 1.39
CA GLU A 58 -4.78 22.53 2.34
C GLU A 58 -3.98 23.64 1.71
N ASP A 59 -3.03 23.28 0.87
CA ASP A 59 -2.24 24.27 0.16
C ASP A 59 -3.12 25.10 -0.76
N PHE A 60 -4.05 24.48 -1.42
CA PHE A 60 -4.96 25.17 -2.32
C PHE A 60 -5.87 26.12 -1.55
N VAL A 61 -6.41 25.67 -0.43
CA VAL A 61 -7.26 26.51 0.40
C VAL A 61 -6.46 27.68 0.95
N ARG A 62 -5.23 27.43 1.37
CA ARG A 62 -4.38 28.48 1.87
C ARG A 62 -4.07 29.52 0.78
N PHE A 63 -3.86 29.05 -0.42
CA PHE A 63 -3.66 29.93 -1.56
C PHE A 63 -4.88 30.82 -1.80
N LEU A 64 -6.06 30.24 -1.73
CA LEU A 64 -7.28 31.00 -1.91
C LEU A 64 -7.49 32.05 -0.83
N ASP A 65 -7.06 31.73 0.39
CA ASP A 65 -7.22 32.66 1.51
C ASP A 65 -6.15 33.72 1.55
N SER A 66 -5.05 33.51 0.84
CA SER A 66 -3.99 34.49 0.87
C SER A 66 -4.36 35.67 -0.04
N SER A 67 -3.56 36.75 0.06
CA SER A 67 -3.83 37.91 -0.72
C SER A 67 -3.80 37.61 -2.20
N PRO A 68 -4.79 38.04 -2.94
CA PRO A 68 -4.81 37.78 -4.37
C PRO A 68 -3.74 38.53 -5.12
N ASP A 69 -3.10 39.49 -4.48
CA ASP A 69 -2.03 40.27 -5.12
C ASP A 69 -0.72 39.51 -5.15
N VAL A 70 -0.60 38.44 -4.38
CA VAL A 70 0.63 37.68 -4.33
C VAL A 70 0.64 36.69 -5.48
N PRO A 71 1.58 36.80 -6.40
CA PRO A 71 1.61 35.84 -7.51
C PRO A 71 1.97 34.47 -7.00
N PRO A 72 1.38 33.45 -7.61
CA PRO A 72 1.68 32.10 -7.19
C PRO A 72 3.13 31.76 -7.45
N LEU A 73 3.72 31.08 -6.50
CA LEU A 73 5.06 30.59 -6.68
C LEU A 73 5.04 29.45 -7.66
N ALA A 74 5.94 29.53 -8.52
CA ALA A 74 6.03 28.51 -9.49
C ALA A 74 6.40 27.23 -8.84
N ASN A 75 6.38 26.54 -8.71
CA ASN A 75 6.80 25.53 -8.33
C ASN A 75 6.51 24.62 -7.65
N ASP A 76 6.41 24.38 -7.50
CA ASP A 76 6.13 23.71 -6.84
C ASP A 76 5.87 22.57 -6.99
N GLU A 77 6.11 22.12 -7.36
CA GLU A 77 5.86 21.22 -7.45
C GLU A 77 5.93 20.34 -7.10
N LEU A 78 5.91 19.89 -7.02
CA LEU A 78 5.89 18.88 -6.87
C LEU A 78 5.53 18.29 -6.68
#